data_b9ac46354e7ad351e92966a58036e484
#
_entry.id   b9ac46354e7ad351e92966a58036e484
#
_cell.length_a   1.000
_cell.length_b   1.000
_cell.length_c   1.000
_cell.angle_alpha   90.00
_cell.angle_beta   90.00
_cell.angle_gamma   90.00
#
_symmetry.space_group_name_H-M   'P 1'
#
loop_
_entity.id
_entity.type
_entity.pdbx_description
1 polymer ?
#
loop_
_entity_poly.entity_id
_entity_poly.type
_entity_poly.pdbx_seq_one_letter_code
_entity_poly.pdbx_strand_id
1 'polypeptide(L)'
;MVIVAGHITVNPQQRDSYLAGCVSIVEQARQTDGCLDFAITADLLDSDRVNIFERWESQTAVESFRNSGPSEDQSSAILSASVTEYDIASTRPLTDDGTA
;
A
#
# COMPACT_ATOMS: atom_id res chain seq x y z
N MET A 1 -4.44 -4.70 15.04
CA MET A 1 -4.31 -3.88 13.82
C MET A 1 -2.95 -4.10 13.21
N VAL A 2 -2.89 -4.13 11.88
CA VAL A 2 -1.67 -4.36 11.13
C VAL A 2 -1.43 -3.18 10.19
N ILE A 3 -0.19 -2.70 10.15
CA ILE A 3 0.23 -1.67 9.21
C ILE A 3 1.27 -2.30 8.28
N VAL A 4 1.12 -2.07 6.98
CA VAL A 4 2.11 -2.43 5.98
C VAL A 4 2.63 -1.13 5.39
N ALA A 5 3.92 -0.90 5.51
CA ALA A 5 4.50 0.38 5.11
C ALA A 5 5.91 0.20 4.55
N GLY A 6 6.25 1.06 3.61
CA GLY A 6 7.56 1.08 3.00
C GLY A 6 7.50 1.68 1.61
N HIS A 7 8.42 1.21 0.78
CA HIS A 7 8.49 1.71 -0.59
C HIS A 7 9.03 0.64 -1.53
N ILE A 8 8.76 0.85 -2.80
CA ILE A 8 9.35 0.07 -3.88
C ILE A 8 10.07 1.03 -4.83
N THR A 9 10.97 0.49 -5.60
CA THR A 9 11.70 1.23 -6.64
C THR A 9 11.31 0.68 -8.00
N VAL A 10 11.00 1.57 -8.93
CA VAL A 10 10.67 1.23 -10.31
C VAL A 10 11.51 2.10 -11.23
N ASN A 11 11.53 1.79 -12.52
CA ASN A 11 12.17 2.66 -13.50
C ASN A 11 11.44 4.01 -13.50
N PRO A 12 12.17 5.14 -13.31
CA PRO A 12 11.52 6.46 -13.23
C PRO A 12 10.68 6.80 -14.46
N GLN A 13 11.05 6.32 -15.62
CA GLN A 13 10.31 6.56 -16.85
C GLN A 13 9.03 5.73 -16.94
N GLN A 14 8.88 4.72 -16.09
CA GLN A 14 7.73 3.84 -16.07
C GLN A 14 6.86 4.03 -14.82
N ARG A 15 7.25 4.94 -13.92
CA ARG A 15 6.52 5.12 -12.66
C ARG A 15 5.06 5.52 -12.87
N ASP A 16 4.80 6.46 -13.78
CA ASP A 16 3.43 6.88 -14.07
C ASP A 16 2.57 5.73 -14.60
N SER A 17 3.15 4.92 -15.49
CA SER A 17 2.47 3.74 -16.01
C SER A 17 2.21 2.71 -14.92
N TYR A 18 3.19 2.49 -14.05
CA TYR A 18 3.05 1.60 -12.91
C TYR A 18 1.91 2.05 -12.00
N LEU A 19 1.89 3.34 -11.65
CA LEU A 19 0.85 3.89 -10.78
C LEU A 19 -0.54 3.81 -11.42
N ALA A 20 -0.63 4.06 -12.72
CA ALA A 20 -1.90 3.91 -13.44
C ALA A 20 -2.44 2.48 -13.31
N GLY A 21 -1.56 1.48 -13.37
CA GLY A 21 -1.93 0.09 -13.20
C GLY A 21 -2.30 -0.29 -11.77
N CYS A 22 -1.95 0.54 -10.79
CA CYS A 22 -2.28 0.29 -9.38
C CYS A 22 -3.67 0.79 -8.99
N VAL A 23 -4.34 1.57 -9.83
CA VAL A 23 -5.64 2.17 -9.46
C VAL A 23 -6.66 1.11 -9.09
N SER A 24 -6.78 0.06 -9.88
CA SER A 24 -7.75 -1.01 -9.61
C SER A 24 -7.41 -1.76 -8.31
N ILE A 25 -6.12 -1.93 -8.02
CA ILE A 25 -5.68 -2.58 -6.79
C ILE A 25 -6.10 -1.75 -5.58
N VAL A 26 -5.87 -0.44 -5.63
CA VAL A 26 -6.26 0.47 -4.56
C VAL A 26 -7.77 0.47 -4.36
N GLU A 27 -8.53 0.52 -5.44
CA GLU A 27 -9.99 0.48 -5.36
C GLU A 27 -10.47 -0.82 -4.74
N GLN A 28 -9.93 -1.94 -5.18
CA GLN A 28 -10.28 -3.26 -4.65
C GLN A 28 -9.92 -3.38 -3.16
N ALA A 29 -8.73 -2.91 -2.78
CA ALA A 29 -8.28 -2.96 -1.39
C ALA A 29 -9.22 -2.16 -0.48
N ARG A 30 -9.58 -0.95 -0.90
CA ARG A 30 -10.45 -0.08 -0.09
C ARG A 30 -11.86 -0.61 0.07
N GLN A 31 -12.29 -1.52 -0.77
CA GLN A 31 -13.59 -2.19 -0.68
C GLN A 31 -13.52 -3.51 0.07
N THR A 32 -12.33 -3.96 0.43
CA THR A 32 -12.14 -5.23 1.11
C THR A 32 -12.43 -5.09 2.59
N ASP A 33 -13.17 -6.05 3.16
CA ASP A 33 -13.48 -6.07 4.58
C ASP A 33 -12.19 -6.08 5.39
N GLY A 34 -12.15 -5.23 6.41
CA GLY A 34 -11.00 -5.13 7.29
C GLY A 34 -9.93 -4.15 6.82
N CYS A 35 -10.06 -3.58 5.63
CA CYS A 35 -9.15 -2.55 5.16
C CYS A 35 -9.52 -1.20 5.79
N LEU A 36 -8.60 -0.63 6.55
CA LEU A 36 -8.79 0.67 7.20
C LEU A 36 -8.21 1.80 6.36
N ASP A 37 -7.13 1.52 5.63
CA ASP A 37 -6.49 2.50 4.75
C ASP A 37 -5.62 1.76 3.74
N PHE A 38 -5.46 2.35 2.57
CA PHE A 38 -4.61 1.77 1.53
C PHE A 38 -4.21 2.86 0.55
N ALA A 39 -2.91 3.06 0.36
CA ALA A 39 -2.39 4.09 -0.51
C ALA A 39 -1.10 3.62 -1.21
N ILE A 40 -1.00 3.92 -2.49
CA ILE A 40 0.19 3.70 -3.30
C ILE A 40 0.42 5.01 -4.03
N THR A 41 1.55 5.69 -3.75
CA THR A 41 1.76 7.04 -4.24
C THR A 41 3.19 7.25 -4.71
N ALA A 42 3.36 8.20 -5.62
CA ALA A 42 4.67 8.65 -6.06
C ALA A 42 5.36 9.38 -4.92
N ASP A 43 6.66 9.10 -4.73
CA ASP A 43 7.45 9.85 -3.77
C ASP A 43 7.62 11.29 -4.25
N LEU A 44 7.64 12.22 -3.29
CA LEU A 44 7.72 13.64 -3.59
C LEU A 44 9.09 14.05 -4.14
N LEU A 45 10.15 13.37 -3.72
CA LEU A 45 11.53 13.74 -4.05
C LEU A 45 12.20 12.80 -5.04
N ASP A 46 12.06 11.49 -4.83
CA ASP A 46 12.76 10.48 -5.64
C ASP A 46 11.86 9.99 -6.77
N SER A 47 12.31 10.20 -8.00
CA SER A 47 11.50 9.91 -9.19
C SER A 47 11.29 8.42 -9.46
N ASP A 48 12.09 7.56 -8.83
CA ASP A 48 12.00 6.10 -8.98
C ASP A 48 11.28 5.42 -7.82
N ARG A 49 10.84 6.18 -6.83
CA ARG A 49 10.28 5.63 -5.60
C ARG A 49 8.75 5.73 -5.58
N VAL A 50 8.14 4.64 -5.15
CA VAL A 50 6.69 4.56 -4.92
C VAL A 50 6.47 4.18 -3.46
N ASN A 51 5.73 4.99 -2.73
CA ASN A 51 5.47 4.76 -1.32
C ASN A 51 4.19 3.94 -1.15
N ILE A 52 4.23 3.02 -0.17
CA ILE A 52 3.13 2.11 0.11
C ILE A 52 2.74 2.27 1.57
N PHE A 53 1.44 2.42 1.83
CA PHE A 53 0.90 2.44 3.17
C PHE A 53 -0.43 1.73 3.19
N GLU A 54 -0.56 0.77 4.12
CA GLU A 54 -1.80 0.00 4.31
C GLU A 54 -2.07 -0.12 5.79
N ARG A 55 -3.33 -0.07 6.15
CA ARG A 55 -3.77 -0.30 7.53
C ARG A 55 -4.94 -1.28 7.51
N TRP A 56 -4.85 -2.32 8.31
CA TRP A 56 -5.82 -3.42 8.32
C TRP A 56 -6.26 -3.74 9.75
N GLU A 57 -7.49 -4.16 9.91
CA GLU A 57 -8.03 -4.55 11.22
C GLU A 57 -7.29 -5.74 11.82
N SER A 58 -6.84 -6.68 10.99
CA SER A 58 -6.23 -7.93 11.45
C SER A 58 -5.30 -8.51 10.40
N GLN A 59 -4.47 -9.44 10.86
CA GLN A 59 -3.60 -10.24 9.99
C GLN A 59 -4.42 -11.04 8.98
N THR A 60 -5.54 -11.61 9.43
CA THR A 60 -6.42 -12.37 8.56
C THR A 60 -6.93 -11.54 7.39
N ALA A 61 -7.30 -10.28 7.66
CA ALA A 61 -7.81 -9.38 6.61
C ALA A 61 -6.75 -9.10 5.55
N VAL A 62 -5.51 -8.80 5.96
CA VAL A 62 -4.45 -8.51 4.99
C VAL A 62 -4.07 -9.75 4.19
N GLU A 63 -4.02 -10.91 4.82
CA GLU A 63 -3.71 -12.16 4.12
C GLU A 63 -4.80 -12.52 3.11
N SER A 64 -6.04 -12.32 3.48
CA SER A 64 -7.18 -12.57 2.61
C SER A 64 -7.10 -11.70 1.34
N PHE A 65 -6.73 -10.44 1.50
CA PHE A 65 -6.55 -9.54 0.37
C PHE A 65 -5.39 -9.99 -0.52
N ARG A 66 -4.25 -10.35 0.06
CA ARG A 66 -3.08 -10.80 -0.70
C ARG A 66 -3.36 -12.09 -1.48
N ASN A 67 -4.15 -12.98 -0.91
CA ASN A 67 -4.47 -14.25 -1.56
C ASN A 67 -5.43 -14.07 -2.73
N SER A 68 -6.19 -12.98 -2.79
CA SER A 68 -7.02 -12.67 -3.95
C SER A 68 -6.22 -12.03 -5.09
N GLY A 69 -4.99 -11.70 -4.84
CA GLY A 69 -3.88 -11.53 -5.77
C GLY A 69 -3.83 -10.27 -6.61
N PRO A 70 -2.76 -9.44 -6.46
CA PRO A 70 -2.40 -8.49 -7.52
C PRO A 70 -1.88 -9.24 -8.75
N SER A 71 -1.92 -8.58 -9.90
CA SER A 71 -1.45 -9.18 -11.13
C SER A 71 0.08 -9.30 -11.12
N GLU A 72 0.59 -10.35 -11.75
CA GLU A 72 2.03 -10.56 -11.89
C GLU A 72 2.70 -9.47 -12.71
N ASP A 73 1.95 -8.84 -13.62
CA ASP A 73 2.47 -7.76 -14.47
C ASP A 73 2.96 -6.58 -13.65
N GLN A 74 2.25 -6.25 -12.57
CA GLN A 74 2.67 -5.17 -11.68
C GLN A 74 3.96 -5.55 -10.94
N SER A 75 4.08 -6.80 -10.51
CA SER A 75 5.27 -7.28 -9.81
C SER A 75 6.53 -7.20 -10.68
N SER A 76 6.41 -7.43 -11.98
CA SER A 76 7.57 -7.43 -12.88
C SER A 76 8.18 -6.06 -13.07
N ALA A 77 7.45 -4.98 -12.77
CA ALA A 77 7.95 -3.62 -12.87
C ALA A 77 8.79 -3.21 -11.67
N ILE A 78 8.77 -3.98 -10.59
CA ILE A 78 9.44 -3.64 -9.33
C ILE A 78 10.91 -4.04 -9.41
N LEU A 79 11.81 -3.06 -9.26
CA LEU A 79 13.25 -3.30 -9.27
C LEU A 79 13.77 -3.67 -7.89
N SER A 80 13.22 -3.08 -6.85
CA SER A 80 13.55 -3.41 -5.46
C SER A 80 12.38 -3.03 -4.56
N ALA A 81 12.35 -3.63 -3.37
CA ALA A 81 11.27 -3.39 -2.42
C ALA A 81 11.80 -3.41 -1.00
N SER A 82 11.30 -2.47 -0.19
CA SER A 82 11.57 -2.42 1.25
C SER A 82 10.24 -2.12 1.92
N VAL A 83 9.44 -3.16 2.14
CA VAL A 83 8.10 -3.06 2.71
C VAL A 83 8.03 -3.97 3.92
N THR A 84 7.56 -3.44 5.03
CA THR A 84 7.50 -4.16 6.31
C THR A 84 6.07 -4.18 6.84
N GLU A 85 5.69 -5.30 7.41
CA GLU A 85 4.42 -5.45 8.09
C GLU A 85 4.63 -5.29 9.59
N TYR A 86 3.82 -4.43 10.20
CA TYR A 86 3.92 -4.11 11.63
C TYR A 86 2.65 -4.58 12.35
N ASP A 87 2.84 -5.33 13.42
CA ASP A 87 1.74 -5.69 14.30
C ASP A 87 1.63 -4.63 15.39
N ILE A 88 0.51 -3.91 15.42
CA ILE A 88 0.35 -2.71 16.24
C ILE A 88 -0.30 -3.08 17.57
N ALA A 89 0.42 -2.83 18.65
CA ALA A 89 -0.07 -3.08 20.00
C ALA A 89 -1.00 -1.97 20.50
N SER A 90 -0.73 -0.72 20.13
CA SER A 90 -1.56 0.41 20.55
C SER A 90 -1.39 1.58 19.61
N THR A 91 -2.38 2.46 19.59
CA THR A 91 -2.37 3.66 18.78
C THR A 91 -2.75 4.87 19.63
N ARG A 92 -2.28 6.04 19.20
CA ARG A 92 -2.63 7.30 19.85
C ARG A 92 -2.93 8.33 18.76
N PRO A 93 -4.18 8.77 18.64
CA PRO A 93 -4.52 9.78 17.64
C PRO A 93 -3.83 11.11 17.95
N LEU A 94 -3.34 11.75 16.91
CA LEU A 94 -2.75 13.09 17.01
C LEU A 94 -3.75 14.18 16.65
N THR A 95 -4.85 13.81 16.00
CA THR A 95 -5.88 14.72 15.55
C THR A 95 -7.21 14.32 16.15
N ASP A 96 -8.15 15.26 16.22
CA ASP A 96 -9.49 14.97 16.64
C ASP A 96 -10.18 14.07 15.62
N ASP A 97 -10.92 13.09 16.14
CA ASP A 97 -11.58 12.12 15.30
C ASP A 97 -12.62 12.79 14.39
N GLY A 98 -12.51 12.51 13.10
CA GLY A 98 -13.46 12.98 12.13
C GLY A 98 -13.31 14.44 11.73
N THR A 99 -12.29 15.14 12.23
CA THR A 99 -12.02 16.53 11.87
C THR A 99 -10.75 16.59 11.03
N ALA A 100 -10.88 16.34 9.80
CA ALA A 100 -9.73 16.47 8.91
C ALA A 100 -9.73 17.85 8.27
#